data_3a699d7f1ff1e671fc2cf0ee111607d9
#
_entry.id   3a699d7f1ff1e671fc2cf0ee111607d9
#
_cell.length_a   1.000
_cell.length_b   1.000
_cell.length_c   1.000
_cell.angle_alpha   90.00
_cell.angle_beta   90.00
_cell.angle_gamma   90.00
#
_symmetry.space_group_name_H-M   'P 1'
#
loop_
_entity.id
_entity.type
_entity.pdbx_description
1 polymer ?
#
loop_
_entity_poly.entity_id
_entity_poly.type
_entity_poly.pdbx_seq_one_letter_code
_entity_poly.pdbx_strand_id
1 'polypeptide(L)'
;MLTLFKKSKPVAEPIAPLAAKPQIDGRCAVQSMARQASTLGREAAEVRGLVADTQAVSARQAKALLVLVQQLQQITHSQDGISAQTQDSRQAVSRARVAVQAVGNEVSGIVDTLRQVAGAAGQITQIALQTRLVAFNASVEAKRAGEAGRGFGVVADAVKDLAGKVESSSQDIMRTIGDLDARIDALAREIRTQHDDDKQGAFHRALADVESGVARIDEAAERSRVICGGLNEHVSSMEGEIKNTGQALDNAFVRSEAFLKISENLIEMAAESGIETEDTPYIAAAQQAAAQIGKLLEDALRTGVITQTDLFDDKYRPIANTNPQQHLTRFVELTDRLFPQVQERMLGLSNKVVFCIAVDRNGYVPTHNKKHCHPQRGDLAWDTVNSRYRRIFNDRTGLAAGRNTRPFLLQTYRRDMRMGKSVVLKEAAAPITVNGKHWGGLRLAFQF
;
A
#
# COMPACT_ATOMS: atom_id res chain seq x y z
N MET A 1 28.83 53.75 98.59
CA MET A 1 28.33 54.57 97.48
C MET A 1 27.70 53.66 96.44
N LEU A 2 26.38 53.55 96.48
CA LEU A 2 25.59 52.72 95.60
C LEU A 2 25.12 53.60 94.45
N THR A 3 25.47 53.20 93.19
CA THR A 3 24.94 53.83 92.01
C THR A 3 23.95 52.85 91.34
N LEU A 4 22.69 53.27 91.31
CA LEU A 4 21.54 52.59 90.68
C LEU A 4 21.65 52.63 89.20
N PHE A 5 21.68 51.41 88.56
CA PHE A 5 21.45 51.23 87.14
C PHE A 5 19.95 51.19 86.83
N LYS A 6 19.44 52.18 86.11
CA LYS A 6 18.09 52.29 85.62
C LYS A 6 18.00 51.44 84.33
N LYS A 7 17.30 50.33 84.36
CA LYS A 7 16.96 49.55 83.18
C LYS A 7 15.92 50.31 82.33
N SER A 8 16.30 50.77 81.16
CA SER A 8 15.36 51.22 80.11
C SER A 8 14.61 50.02 79.48
N LYS A 9 13.28 50.11 79.44
CA LYS A 9 12.43 49.17 78.75
C LYS A 9 12.63 49.34 77.21
N PRO A 10 12.70 48.27 76.42
CA PRO A 10 12.72 48.42 74.96
C PRO A 10 11.35 48.90 74.48
N VAL A 11 11.36 49.95 73.68
CA VAL A 11 10.20 50.45 72.94
C VAL A 11 9.91 49.45 71.86
N ALA A 12 8.68 48.87 71.87
CA ALA A 12 8.19 48.00 70.82
C ALA A 12 8.03 48.81 69.51
N GLU A 13 8.79 48.51 68.48
CA GLU A 13 8.55 49.01 67.13
C GLU A 13 7.15 48.63 66.67
N PRO A 14 6.40 49.54 66.02
CA PRO A 14 5.08 49.15 65.44
C PRO A 14 5.25 48.12 64.31
N ILE A 15 4.64 46.93 64.48
CA ILE A 15 4.52 45.90 63.45
C ILE A 15 3.82 46.58 62.29
N ALA A 16 4.54 46.71 61.13
CA ALA A 16 3.96 47.14 59.87
C ALA A 16 2.78 46.25 59.54
N PRO A 17 1.63 46.79 59.11
CA PRO A 17 0.49 45.96 58.70
C PRO A 17 0.93 45.06 57.62
N LEU A 18 0.70 43.72 57.78
CA LEU A 18 0.84 42.74 56.71
C LEU A 18 0.11 43.29 55.49
N ALA A 19 0.87 43.44 54.38
CA ALA A 19 0.30 43.82 53.10
C ALA A 19 -0.91 42.88 52.81
N ALA A 20 -2.08 43.48 52.68
CA ALA A 20 -3.30 42.75 52.34
C ALA A 20 -3.00 41.88 51.11
N LYS A 21 -3.18 40.57 51.22
CA LYS A 21 -3.13 39.67 50.07
C LYS A 21 -4.04 40.28 48.99
N PRO A 22 -3.56 40.41 47.75
CA PRO A 22 -4.40 40.94 46.67
C PRO A 22 -5.72 40.17 46.68
N GLN A 23 -6.82 40.86 46.92
CA GLN A 23 -8.16 40.30 46.82
C GLN A 23 -8.35 39.93 45.35
N ILE A 24 -8.20 38.64 45.03
CA ILE A 24 -8.46 38.15 43.68
C ILE A 24 -9.92 38.45 43.41
N ASP A 25 -10.19 39.34 42.46
CA ASP A 25 -11.55 39.57 42.00
C ASP A 25 -12.09 38.24 41.43
N GLY A 26 -13.06 37.65 42.15
CA GLY A 26 -13.64 36.34 41.81
C GLY A 26 -14.16 36.30 40.36
N ARG A 27 -14.58 37.45 39.81
CA ARG A 27 -15.02 37.57 38.41
C ARG A 27 -13.84 37.35 37.44
N CYS A 28 -12.72 38.05 37.67
CA CYS A 28 -11.52 37.86 36.84
C CYS A 28 -10.99 36.43 36.91
N ALA A 29 -11.05 35.77 38.06
CA ALA A 29 -10.62 34.40 38.25
C ALA A 29 -11.53 33.43 37.44
N VAL A 30 -12.85 33.56 37.49
CA VAL A 30 -13.80 32.72 36.72
C VAL A 30 -13.64 32.96 35.21
N GLN A 31 -13.50 34.20 34.76
CA GLN A 31 -13.26 34.49 33.32
C GLN A 31 -11.94 33.91 32.85
N SER A 32 -10.87 33.97 33.64
CA SER A 32 -9.60 33.35 33.31
C SER A 32 -9.71 31.83 33.25
N MET A 33 -10.40 31.18 34.19
CA MET A 33 -10.70 29.74 34.17
C MET A 33 -11.48 29.34 32.93
N ALA A 34 -12.52 30.10 32.56
CA ALA A 34 -13.32 29.81 31.35
C ALA A 34 -12.47 29.88 30.08
N ARG A 35 -11.56 30.88 29.97
CA ARG A 35 -10.63 30.95 28.82
C ARG A 35 -9.64 29.79 28.79
N GLN A 36 -9.04 29.44 29.95
CA GLN A 36 -8.12 28.31 30.03
C GLN A 36 -8.82 26.98 29.71
N ALA A 37 -10.02 26.76 30.24
CA ALA A 37 -10.85 25.62 29.93
C ALA A 37 -11.19 25.57 28.43
N SER A 38 -11.54 26.73 27.85
CA SER A 38 -11.81 26.84 26.40
C SER A 38 -10.60 26.44 25.55
N THR A 39 -9.40 26.91 25.94
CA THR A 39 -8.15 26.52 25.28
C THR A 39 -7.88 25.02 25.41
N LEU A 40 -8.03 24.47 26.63
CA LEU A 40 -7.88 23.03 26.87
C LEU A 40 -8.83 22.20 25.99
N GLY A 41 -10.09 22.64 25.88
CA GLY A 41 -11.07 21.98 25.04
C GLY A 41 -10.69 21.98 23.55
N ARG A 42 -10.17 23.11 23.07
CA ARG A 42 -9.67 23.22 21.70
C ARG A 42 -8.52 22.26 21.45
N GLU A 43 -7.48 22.31 22.28
CA GLU A 43 -6.32 21.42 22.17
C GLU A 43 -6.73 19.93 22.24
N ALA A 44 -7.62 19.59 23.18
CA ALA A 44 -8.14 18.22 23.31
C ALA A 44 -8.92 17.75 22.06
N ALA A 45 -9.72 18.65 21.46
CA ALA A 45 -10.44 18.35 20.22
C ALA A 45 -9.50 18.16 19.02
N GLU A 46 -8.42 18.97 18.94
CA GLU A 46 -7.39 18.82 17.92
C GLU A 46 -6.63 17.50 18.09
N VAL A 47 -6.16 17.19 19.30
CA VAL A 47 -5.46 15.92 19.60
C VAL A 47 -6.36 14.73 19.27
N ARG A 48 -7.63 14.76 19.65
CA ARG A 48 -8.59 13.70 19.32
C ARG A 48 -8.72 13.50 17.80
N GLY A 49 -8.74 14.59 17.04
CA GLY A 49 -8.78 14.55 15.59
C GLY A 49 -7.51 13.93 14.99
N LEU A 50 -6.33 14.36 15.47
CA LEU A 50 -5.04 13.79 15.04
C LEU A 50 -4.91 12.31 15.37
N VAL A 51 -5.41 11.87 16.54
CA VAL A 51 -5.46 10.46 16.91
C VAL A 51 -6.31 9.67 15.92
N ALA A 52 -7.51 10.15 15.58
CA ALA A 52 -8.38 9.49 14.60
C ALA A 52 -7.72 9.40 13.21
N ASP A 53 -7.07 10.47 12.75
CA ASP A 53 -6.33 10.48 11.49
C ASP A 53 -5.17 9.46 11.51
N THR A 54 -4.42 9.38 12.63
CA THR A 54 -3.31 8.44 12.80
C THR A 54 -3.80 6.99 12.86
N GLN A 55 -4.94 6.71 13.52
CA GLN A 55 -5.57 5.38 13.50
C GLN A 55 -5.91 4.95 12.08
N ALA A 56 -6.44 5.86 11.26
CA ALA A 56 -6.73 5.57 9.85
C ALA A 56 -5.46 5.27 9.03
N VAL A 57 -4.34 5.95 9.33
CA VAL A 57 -3.02 5.65 8.73
C VAL A 57 -2.54 4.26 9.14
N SER A 58 -2.57 3.95 10.45
CA SER A 58 -2.15 2.64 10.99
C SER A 58 -2.95 1.48 10.39
N ALA A 59 -4.26 1.67 10.20
CA ALA A 59 -5.11 0.67 9.54
C ALA A 59 -4.70 0.43 8.07
N ARG A 60 -4.32 1.49 7.33
CA ARG A 60 -3.79 1.34 5.96
C ARG A 60 -2.44 0.65 5.94
N GLN A 61 -1.56 0.96 6.89
CA GLN A 61 -0.25 0.29 7.03
C GLN A 61 -0.42 -1.21 7.30
N ALA A 62 -1.31 -1.59 8.23
CA ALA A 62 -1.63 -3.00 8.50
C ALA A 62 -2.07 -3.74 7.23
N LYS A 63 -2.95 -3.12 6.42
CA LYS A 63 -3.38 -3.71 5.14
C LYS A 63 -2.23 -3.85 4.14
N ALA A 64 -1.31 -2.88 4.09
CA ALA A 64 -0.15 -2.94 3.21
C ALA A 64 0.82 -4.07 3.61
N LEU A 65 1.00 -4.31 4.92
CA LEU A 65 1.80 -5.44 5.42
C LEU A 65 1.22 -6.79 5.00
N LEU A 66 -0.11 -6.98 5.05
CA LEU A 66 -0.74 -8.22 4.57
C LEU A 66 -0.41 -8.50 3.10
N VAL A 67 -0.41 -7.47 2.25
CA VAL A 67 -0.02 -7.61 0.84
C VAL A 67 1.46 -7.97 0.72
N LEU A 68 2.32 -7.36 1.53
CA LEU A 68 3.76 -7.66 1.54
C LEU A 68 4.04 -9.12 1.95
N VAL A 69 3.33 -9.65 2.96
CA VAL A 69 3.41 -11.07 3.35
C VAL A 69 3.09 -11.99 2.18
N GLN A 70 2.00 -11.71 1.45
CA GLN A 70 1.63 -12.50 0.27
C GLN A 70 2.71 -12.46 -0.82
N GLN A 71 3.31 -11.28 -1.05
CA GLN A 71 4.39 -11.14 -2.04
C GLN A 71 5.64 -11.91 -1.62
N LEU A 72 6.02 -11.88 -0.33
CA LEU A 72 7.15 -12.66 0.20
C LEU A 72 6.91 -14.16 0.05
N GLN A 73 5.70 -14.66 0.29
CA GLN A 73 5.35 -16.07 0.05
C GLN A 73 5.49 -16.45 -1.41
N GLN A 74 5.07 -15.59 -2.35
CA GLN A 74 5.24 -15.83 -3.79
C GLN A 74 6.71 -15.87 -4.19
N ILE A 75 7.54 -14.96 -3.65
CA ILE A 75 8.98 -14.95 -3.92
C ILE A 75 9.62 -16.25 -3.41
N THR A 76 9.30 -16.68 -2.17
CA THR A 76 9.81 -17.94 -1.61
C THR A 76 9.45 -19.13 -2.49
N HIS A 77 8.19 -19.22 -2.92
CA HIS A 77 7.76 -20.28 -3.83
C HIS A 77 8.50 -20.24 -5.18
N SER A 78 8.75 -19.04 -5.73
CA SER A 78 9.54 -18.89 -6.96
C SER A 78 10.98 -19.32 -6.77
N GLN A 79 11.60 -19.10 -5.59
CA GLN A 79 12.95 -19.53 -5.27
C GLN A 79 13.05 -21.08 -5.21
N ASP A 80 12.02 -21.74 -4.67
CA ASP A 80 11.96 -23.21 -4.67
C ASP A 80 11.89 -23.75 -6.10
N GLY A 81 11.13 -23.09 -6.98
CA GLY A 81 11.08 -23.42 -8.41
C GLY A 81 12.42 -23.21 -9.13
N ILE A 82 13.14 -22.11 -8.83
CA ILE A 82 14.48 -21.85 -9.37
C ILE A 82 15.47 -22.94 -8.90
N SER A 83 15.45 -23.32 -7.62
CA SER A 83 16.32 -24.38 -7.10
C SER A 83 16.07 -25.72 -7.79
N ALA A 84 14.82 -26.09 -8.01
CA ALA A 84 14.48 -27.31 -8.77
C ALA A 84 15.01 -27.25 -10.22
N GLN A 85 14.79 -26.12 -10.92
CA GLN A 85 15.25 -25.91 -12.28
C GLN A 85 16.78 -25.91 -12.40
N THR A 86 17.50 -25.37 -11.43
CA THR A 86 18.98 -25.41 -11.43
C THR A 86 19.50 -26.83 -11.23
N GLN A 87 18.84 -27.62 -10.40
CA GLN A 87 19.17 -29.04 -10.22
C GLN A 87 18.97 -29.83 -11.52
N ASP A 88 17.84 -29.63 -12.20
CA ASP A 88 17.57 -30.25 -13.50
C ASP A 88 18.60 -29.83 -14.56
N SER A 89 18.99 -28.57 -14.57
CA SER A 89 20.02 -28.03 -15.47
C SER A 89 21.38 -28.67 -15.21
N ARG A 90 21.79 -28.83 -13.93
CA ARG A 90 23.03 -29.54 -13.57
C ARG A 90 23.03 -30.98 -14.09
N GLN A 91 21.91 -31.70 -13.95
CA GLN A 91 21.77 -33.05 -14.49
C GLN A 91 21.84 -33.08 -16.02
N ALA A 92 21.23 -32.08 -16.71
CA ALA A 92 21.29 -31.98 -18.15
C ALA A 92 22.73 -31.73 -18.65
N VAL A 93 23.49 -30.84 -18.00
CA VAL A 93 24.91 -30.61 -18.30
C VAL A 93 25.73 -31.88 -18.09
N SER A 94 25.50 -32.63 -17.01
CA SER A 94 26.18 -33.90 -16.75
C SER A 94 25.89 -34.93 -17.87
N ARG A 95 24.63 -35.07 -18.27
CA ARG A 95 24.25 -35.94 -19.40
C ARG A 95 24.89 -35.52 -20.72
N ALA A 96 24.93 -34.20 -20.98
CA ALA A 96 25.58 -33.66 -22.18
C ALA A 96 27.08 -33.96 -22.19
N ARG A 97 27.78 -33.86 -21.04
CA ARG A 97 29.20 -34.20 -20.91
C ARG A 97 29.45 -35.67 -21.25
N VAL A 98 28.60 -36.61 -20.75
CA VAL A 98 28.71 -38.03 -21.05
C VAL A 98 28.46 -38.26 -22.55
N ALA A 99 27.48 -37.61 -23.16
CA ALA A 99 27.20 -37.74 -24.60
C ALA A 99 28.37 -37.22 -25.45
N VAL A 100 28.97 -36.09 -25.13
CA VAL A 100 30.16 -35.55 -25.83
C VAL A 100 31.34 -36.52 -25.72
N GLN A 101 31.55 -37.13 -24.57
CA GLN A 101 32.61 -38.15 -24.37
C GLN A 101 32.33 -39.41 -25.26
N ALA A 102 31.10 -39.88 -25.36
CA ALA A 102 30.73 -40.98 -26.23
C ALA A 102 30.98 -40.66 -27.71
N VAL A 103 30.64 -39.43 -28.15
CA VAL A 103 30.97 -38.95 -29.50
C VAL A 103 32.49 -38.94 -29.75
N GLY A 104 33.28 -38.52 -28.75
CA GLY A 104 34.74 -38.55 -28.85
C GLY A 104 35.30 -39.96 -29.03
N ASN A 105 34.74 -40.95 -28.36
CA ASN A 105 35.15 -42.34 -28.54
C ASN A 105 34.79 -42.89 -29.97
N GLU A 106 33.59 -42.53 -30.48
CA GLU A 106 33.14 -42.91 -31.82
C GLU A 106 34.01 -42.26 -32.91
N VAL A 107 34.36 -41.00 -32.74
CA VAL A 107 35.29 -40.28 -33.64
C VAL A 107 36.64 -41.03 -33.71
N SER A 108 37.18 -41.47 -32.57
CA SER A 108 38.38 -42.27 -32.54
C SER A 108 38.27 -43.61 -33.32
N GLY A 109 37.13 -44.28 -33.19
CA GLY A 109 36.85 -45.49 -33.98
C GLY A 109 36.76 -45.26 -35.48
N ILE A 110 36.19 -44.11 -35.90
CA ILE A 110 36.15 -43.70 -37.32
C ILE A 110 37.57 -43.46 -37.86
N VAL A 111 38.48 -42.83 -37.11
CA VAL A 111 39.89 -42.62 -37.50
C VAL A 111 40.57 -43.93 -37.76
N ASP A 112 40.42 -44.93 -36.88
CA ASP A 112 40.99 -46.25 -37.07
C ASP A 112 40.43 -46.99 -38.29
N THR A 113 39.15 -46.85 -38.58
CA THR A 113 38.49 -47.40 -39.76
C THR A 113 39.04 -46.73 -41.05
N LEU A 114 39.21 -45.42 -41.05
CA LEU A 114 39.77 -44.69 -42.19
C LEU A 114 41.21 -45.13 -42.51
N ARG A 115 42.03 -45.37 -41.50
CA ARG A 115 43.37 -45.92 -41.66
C ARG A 115 43.37 -47.31 -42.30
N GLN A 116 42.43 -48.19 -41.90
CA GLN A 116 42.29 -49.50 -42.54
C GLN A 116 41.83 -49.37 -43.99
N VAL A 117 40.89 -48.54 -44.32
CA VAL A 117 40.44 -48.28 -45.71
C VAL A 117 41.56 -47.67 -46.54
N ALA A 118 42.32 -46.72 -46.02
CA ALA A 118 43.50 -46.17 -46.68
C ALA A 118 44.57 -47.25 -46.99
N GLY A 119 44.83 -48.14 -46.01
CA GLY A 119 45.72 -49.29 -46.24
C GLY A 119 45.24 -50.23 -47.35
N ALA A 120 43.95 -50.57 -47.38
CA ALA A 120 43.37 -51.38 -48.43
C ALA A 120 43.42 -50.70 -49.83
N ALA A 121 43.11 -49.42 -49.93
CA ALA A 121 43.24 -48.64 -51.17
C ALA A 121 44.66 -48.57 -51.70
N GLY A 122 45.65 -48.41 -50.76
CA GLY A 122 47.06 -48.50 -51.11
C GLY A 122 47.47 -49.84 -51.67
N GLN A 123 47.00 -50.96 -51.10
CA GLN A 123 47.26 -52.31 -51.62
C GLN A 123 46.58 -52.48 -53.02
N ILE A 124 45.37 -51.99 -53.24
CA ILE A 124 44.72 -52.05 -54.54
C ILE A 124 45.52 -51.26 -55.60
N THR A 125 46.02 -50.10 -55.27
CA THR A 125 46.90 -49.28 -56.11
C THR A 125 48.16 -50.07 -56.54
N GLN A 126 48.76 -50.77 -55.54
CA GLN A 126 49.97 -51.59 -55.80
C GLN A 126 49.67 -52.76 -56.72
N ILE A 127 48.54 -53.50 -56.51
CA ILE A 127 48.08 -54.58 -57.38
C ILE A 127 47.80 -54.06 -58.80
N ALA A 128 47.12 -52.92 -58.91
CA ALA A 128 46.86 -52.28 -60.20
C ALA A 128 48.14 -51.95 -60.97
N LEU A 129 49.16 -51.36 -60.29
CA LEU A 129 50.46 -51.10 -60.90
C LEU A 129 51.13 -52.37 -61.39
N GLN A 130 51.16 -53.45 -60.57
CA GLN A 130 51.75 -54.70 -60.95
C GLN A 130 50.97 -55.31 -62.14
N THR A 131 49.65 -55.28 -62.13
CA THR A 131 48.80 -55.81 -63.27
C THR A 131 49.04 -55.03 -64.52
N ARG A 132 49.19 -53.67 -64.41
CA ARG A 132 49.50 -52.82 -65.57
C ARG A 132 50.88 -53.16 -66.19
N LEU A 133 51.90 -53.46 -65.31
CA LEU A 133 53.23 -53.87 -65.77
C LEU A 133 53.19 -55.25 -66.51
N VAL A 134 52.42 -56.24 -65.93
CA VAL A 134 52.26 -57.54 -66.52
C VAL A 134 51.51 -57.39 -67.88
N ALA A 135 50.47 -56.61 -67.96
CA ALA A 135 49.71 -56.33 -69.17
C ALA A 135 50.55 -55.66 -70.26
N PHE A 136 51.40 -54.68 -69.79
CA PHE A 136 52.36 -54.04 -70.73
C PHE A 136 53.37 -55.04 -71.33
N ASN A 137 53.98 -55.92 -70.48
CA ASN A 137 54.85 -56.98 -70.95
C ASN A 137 54.15 -57.95 -71.91
N ALA A 138 52.91 -58.35 -71.64
CA ALA A 138 52.15 -59.19 -72.52
C ALA A 138 51.82 -58.49 -73.84
N SER A 139 51.47 -57.17 -73.86
CA SER A 139 51.27 -56.42 -75.09
C SER A 139 52.54 -56.30 -75.92
N VAL A 140 53.73 -56.16 -75.35
CA VAL A 140 55.00 -56.14 -75.99
C VAL A 140 55.30 -57.51 -76.69
N GLU A 141 55.08 -58.63 -75.92
CA GLU A 141 55.32 -59.98 -76.44
C GLU A 141 54.32 -60.37 -77.57
N ALA A 142 53.04 -59.94 -77.42
CA ALA A 142 52.03 -60.12 -78.47
C ALA A 142 52.41 -59.34 -79.76
N LYS A 143 52.94 -58.19 -79.68
CA LYS A 143 53.55 -57.45 -80.86
C LYS A 143 54.70 -58.11 -81.44
N ARG A 144 55.54 -58.79 -80.61
CA ARG A 144 56.73 -59.54 -81.04
C ARG A 144 56.31 -60.81 -81.84
N ALA A 145 55.19 -61.42 -81.49
CA ALA A 145 54.62 -62.61 -82.12
C ALA A 145 53.91 -62.33 -83.52
N GLY A 146 53.85 -61.08 -83.95
CA GLY A 146 53.33 -60.62 -85.23
C GLY A 146 51.79 -60.98 -85.40
N GLU A 147 51.34 -61.45 -86.57
CA GLU A 147 49.93 -61.75 -86.84
C GLU A 147 49.37 -62.80 -85.85
N ALA A 148 50.19 -63.76 -85.43
CA ALA A 148 49.69 -64.82 -84.45
C ALA A 148 49.42 -64.24 -83.05
N GLY A 149 50.01 -63.16 -82.68
CA GLY A 149 49.81 -62.50 -81.37
C GLY A 149 48.71 -61.42 -81.34
N ARG A 150 48.09 -61.08 -82.49
CA ARG A 150 47.17 -59.94 -82.60
C ARG A 150 45.97 -59.97 -81.61
N GLY A 151 45.29 -61.12 -81.45
CA GLY A 151 44.22 -61.27 -80.50
C GLY A 151 44.65 -61.09 -79.04
N PHE A 152 45.88 -61.61 -78.67
CA PHE A 152 46.43 -61.45 -77.34
C PHE A 152 46.83 -60.00 -77.06
N GLY A 153 47.28 -59.25 -78.09
CA GLY A 153 47.60 -57.87 -77.98
C GLY A 153 46.42 -56.98 -77.58
N VAL A 154 45.24 -57.24 -78.14
CA VAL A 154 43.98 -56.56 -77.79
C VAL A 154 43.60 -56.78 -76.30
N VAL A 155 43.68 -58.06 -75.86
CA VAL A 155 43.38 -58.41 -74.47
C VAL A 155 44.35 -57.75 -73.49
N ALA A 156 45.64 -57.78 -73.84
CA ALA A 156 46.67 -57.16 -73.02
C ALA A 156 46.50 -55.62 -72.89
N ASP A 157 46.15 -54.95 -73.98
CA ASP A 157 45.86 -53.47 -73.93
C ASP A 157 44.58 -53.19 -73.11
N ALA A 158 43.52 -54.06 -73.25
CA ALA A 158 42.31 -53.91 -72.42
C ALA A 158 42.58 -54.11 -70.93
N VAL A 159 43.43 -55.08 -70.52
CA VAL A 159 43.82 -55.33 -69.11
C VAL A 159 44.68 -54.14 -68.58
N LYS A 160 45.56 -53.63 -69.46
CA LYS A 160 46.39 -52.45 -69.09
C LYS A 160 45.50 -51.23 -68.84
N ASP A 161 44.48 -50.98 -69.67
CA ASP A 161 43.57 -49.84 -69.50
C ASP A 161 42.66 -50.04 -68.29
N LEU A 162 42.23 -51.25 -67.99
CA LEU A 162 41.47 -51.59 -66.79
C LEU A 162 42.32 -51.37 -65.54
N ALA A 163 43.59 -51.78 -65.53
CA ALA A 163 44.52 -51.55 -64.41
C ALA A 163 44.74 -50.07 -64.18
N GLY A 164 44.87 -49.26 -65.23
CA GLY A 164 44.97 -47.79 -65.13
C GLY A 164 43.69 -47.18 -64.53
N LYS A 165 42.51 -47.68 -64.86
CA LYS A 165 41.25 -47.21 -64.25
C LYS A 165 41.19 -47.55 -62.75
N VAL A 166 41.58 -48.78 -62.39
CA VAL A 166 41.65 -49.21 -60.97
C VAL A 166 42.62 -48.41 -60.21
N GLU A 167 43.81 -48.11 -60.73
CA GLU A 167 44.82 -47.22 -60.11
C GLU A 167 44.24 -45.84 -59.84
N SER A 168 43.61 -45.21 -60.86
CA SER A 168 42.99 -43.87 -60.73
C SER A 168 41.87 -43.90 -59.68
N SER A 169 40.99 -44.90 -59.68
CA SER A 169 39.89 -45.01 -58.70
C SER A 169 40.42 -45.17 -57.25
N SER A 170 41.52 -45.96 -57.10
CA SER A 170 42.16 -46.12 -55.78
C SER A 170 42.80 -44.84 -55.29
N GLN A 171 43.42 -44.04 -56.20
CA GLN A 171 43.95 -42.72 -55.86
C GLN A 171 42.87 -41.73 -55.50
N ASP A 172 41.69 -41.78 -56.13
CA ASP A 172 40.53 -40.94 -55.78
C ASP A 172 39.96 -41.34 -54.43
N ILE A 173 39.92 -42.63 -54.05
CA ILE A 173 39.60 -43.10 -52.71
C ILE A 173 40.56 -42.54 -51.68
N MET A 174 41.89 -42.64 -51.94
CA MET A 174 42.91 -42.14 -51.01
C MET A 174 42.79 -40.63 -50.77
N ARG A 175 42.46 -39.84 -51.83
CA ARG A 175 42.19 -38.39 -51.70
C ARG A 175 40.97 -38.13 -50.84
N THR A 176 39.87 -38.84 -51.10
CA THR A 176 38.65 -38.72 -50.29
C THR A 176 38.88 -39.06 -48.83
N ILE A 177 39.67 -40.09 -48.53
CA ILE A 177 40.06 -40.46 -47.18
C ILE A 177 40.89 -39.34 -46.54
N GLY A 178 41.83 -38.72 -47.26
CA GLY A 178 42.62 -37.58 -46.75
C GLY A 178 41.74 -36.38 -46.39
N ASP A 179 40.76 -36.07 -47.25
CA ASP A 179 39.78 -34.99 -46.98
C ASP A 179 38.91 -35.31 -45.75
N LEU A 180 38.50 -36.58 -45.57
CA LEU A 180 37.71 -37.01 -44.46
C LEU A 180 38.50 -37.02 -43.15
N ASP A 181 39.76 -37.47 -43.20
CA ASP A 181 40.70 -37.44 -42.06
C ASP A 181 40.87 -36.01 -41.51
N ALA A 182 41.08 -35.03 -42.40
CA ALA A 182 41.18 -33.64 -42.04
C ALA A 182 39.91 -33.09 -41.35
N ARG A 183 38.70 -33.49 -41.81
CA ARG A 183 37.42 -33.13 -41.16
C ARG A 183 37.24 -33.80 -39.82
N ILE A 184 37.60 -35.04 -39.69
CA ILE A 184 37.55 -35.80 -38.44
C ILE A 184 38.53 -35.20 -37.41
N ASP A 185 39.73 -34.85 -37.82
CA ASP A 185 40.69 -34.16 -36.96
C ASP A 185 40.17 -32.83 -36.46
N ALA A 186 39.49 -32.05 -37.31
CA ALA A 186 38.83 -30.80 -36.87
C ALA A 186 37.76 -31.07 -35.80
N LEU A 187 36.85 -32.05 -36.01
CA LEU A 187 35.82 -32.48 -35.08
C LEU A 187 36.46 -33.00 -33.77
N ALA A 188 37.54 -33.80 -33.87
CA ALA A 188 38.24 -34.31 -32.69
C ALA A 188 38.84 -33.18 -31.83
N ARG A 189 39.33 -32.09 -32.44
CA ARG A 189 39.78 -30.92 -31.70
C ARG A 189 38.66 -30.22 -30.93
N GLU A 190 37.48 -30.09 -31.50
CA GLU A 190 36.32 -29.50 -30.84
C GLU A 190 35.78 -30.30 -29.64
N ILE A 191 35.95 -31.66 -29.69
CA ILE A 191 35.46 -32.59 -28.66
C ILE A 191 36.56 -32.91 -27.62
N ARG A 192 37.83 -32.47 -27.82
CA ARG A 192 38.95 -32.88 -27.01
C ARG A 192 38.82 -32.43 -25.56
N THR A 193 38.98 -33.38 -24.63
CA THR A 193 39.08 -33.17 -23.18
C THR A 193 40.56 -33.09 -22.82
N GLN A 194 41.17 -31.91 -22.78
CA GLN A 194 42.49 -31.71 -22.17
C GLN A 194 42.38 -30.88 -20.90
N HIS A 195 43.22 -31.19 -19.90
CA HIS A 195 43.24 -30.50 -18.59
C HIS A 195 43.80 -29.09 -18.63
N ASP A 196 44.25 -28.63 -19.78
CA ASP A 196 44.81 -27.29 -19.99
C ASP A 196 43.71 -26.44 -20.66
N ASP A 197 43.29 -25.35 -19.99
CA ASP A 197 42.15 -24.51 -20.44
C ASP A 197 42.28 -23.98 -21.86
N ASP A 198 43.54 -23.67 -22.29
CA ASP A 198 43.85 -23.20 -23.65
C ASP A 198 43.72 -24.29 -24.74
N LYS A 199 43.57 -25.57 -24.33
CA LYS A 199 43.50 -26.71 -25.23
C LYS A 199 42.17 -27.49 -25.18
N GLN A 200 41.24 -27.04 -24.37
CA GLN A 200 39.91 -27.65 -24.34
C GLN A 200 39.11 -27.31 -25.61
N GLY A 201 38.42 -28.30 -26.15
CA GLY A 201 37.51 -28.12 -27.29
C GLY A 201 36.34 -27.19 -26.95
N ALA A 202 35.76 -26.56 -27.95
CA ALA A 202 34.69 -25.58 -27.81
C ALA A 202 33.46 -26.15 -27.06
N PHE A 203 33.13 -27.44 -27.25
CA PHE A 203 32.03 -28.10 -26.56
C PHE A 203 32.24 -28.16 -25.02
N HIS A 204 33.45 -28.50 -24.59
CA HIS A 204 33.76 -28.56 -23.14
C HIS A 204 33.77 -27.17 -22.50
N ARG A 205 34.26 -26.15 -23.19
CA ARG A 205 34.20 -24.75 -22.72
C ARG A 205 32.75 -24.28 -22.58
N ALA A 206 31.91 -24.53 -23.62
CA ALA A 206 30.50 -24.17 -23.54
C ALA A 206 29.76 -24.88 -22.38
N LEU A 207 30.03 -26.16 -22.12
CA LEU A 207 29.45 -26.87 -20.99
C LEU A 207 29.94 -26.30 -19.65
N ALA A 208 31.21 -25.96 -19.52
CA ALA A 208 31.77 -25.33 -18.32
C ALA A 208 31.14 -23.94 -18.07
N ASP A 209 30.94 -23.14 -19.12
CA ASP A 209 30.26 -21.83 -19.03
C ASP A 209 28.82 -21.97 -18.53
N VAL A 210 28.07 -22.96 -19.05
CA VAL A 210 26.71 -23.26 -18.60
C VAL A 210 26.73 -23.74 -17.14
N GLU A 211 27.66 -24.60 -16.75
CA GLU A 211 27.78 -25.08 -15.36
C GLU A 211 28.08 -23.95 -14.39
N SER A 212 29.00 -23.04 -14.75
CA SER A 212 29.28 -21.81 -14.02
C SER A 212 28.06 -20.89 -13.92
N GLY A 213 27.32 -20.72 -15.02
CA GLY A 213 26.07 -19.96 -15.06
C GLY A 213 25.02 -20.51 -14.11
N VAL A 214 24.81 -21.82 -14.13
CA VAL A 214 23.87 -22.53 -13.24
C VAL A 214 24.28 -22.36 -11.75
N ALA A 215 25.58 -22.48 -11.45
CA ALA A 215 26.08 -22.27 -10.09
C ALA A 215 25.82 -20.84 -9.58
N ARG A 216 26.01 -19.81 -10.42
CA ARG A 216 25.70 -18.42 -10.05
C ARG A 216 24.22 -18.17 -9.83
N ILE A 217 23.32 -18.84 -10.60
CA ILE A 217 21.89 -18.76 -10.41
C ILE A 217 21.50 -19.37 -9.05
N ASP A 218 22.05 -20.52 -8.71
CA ASP A 218 21.81 -21.20 -7.44
C ASP A 218 22.26 -20.34 -6.24
N GLU A 219 23.43 -19.75 -6.30
CA GLU A 219 23.94 -18.82 -5.29
C GLU A 219 23.06 -17.56 -5.16
N ALA A 220 22.57 -17.01 -6.26
CA ALA A 220 21.67 -15.87 -6.24
C ALA A 220 20.30 -16.23 -5.64
N ALA A 221 19.79 -17.43 -5.93
CA ALA A 221 18.55 -17.93 -5.35
C ALA A 221 18.67 -18.11 -3.83
N GLU A 222 19.79 -18.66 -3.36
CA GLU A 222 20.03 -18.82 -1.92
C GLU A 222 20.17 -17.47 -1.19
N ARG A 223 20.92 -16.52 -1.75
CA ARG A 223 20.97 -15.15 -1.20
C ARG A 223 19.59 -14.50 -1.13
N SER A 224 18.77 -14.69 -2.17
CA SER A 224 17.40 -14.16 -2.17
C SER A 224 16.54 -14.82 -1.09
N ARG A 225 16.69 -16.12 -0.83
CA ARG A 225 16.00 -16.84 0.25
C ARG A 225 16.36 -16.28 1.62
N VAL A 226 17.64 -16.01 1.89
CA VAL A 226 18.10 -15.40 3.14
C VAL A 226 17.49 -14.00 3.32
N ILE A 227 17.49 -13.19 2.27
CA ILE A 227 16.88 -11.84 2.29
C ILE A 227 15.39 -11.93 2.59
N CYS A 228 14.65 -12.86 1.95
CA CYS A 228 13.22 -13.06 2.21
C CYS A 228 12.95 -13.50 3.65
N GLY A 229 13.83 -14.33 4.24
CA GLY A 229 13.77 -14.69 5.65
C GLY A 229 13.87 -13.47 6.57
N GLY A 230 14.88 -12.61 6.35
CA GLY A 230 15.04 -11.37 7.11
C GLY A 230 13.89 -10.40 6.92
N LEU A 231 13.36 -10.27 5.68
CA LEU A 231 12.17 -9.45 5.43
C LEU A 231 10.94 -9.97 6.16
N ASN A 232 10.75 -11.28 6.27
CA ASN A 232 9.62 -11.85 7.00
C ASN A 232 9.71 -11.55 8.52
N GLU A 233 10.90 -11.56 9.10
CA GLU A 233 11.13 -11.15 10.49
C GLU A 233 10.82 -9.66 10.68
N HIS A 234 11.24 -8.79 9.75
CA HIS A 234 10.92 -7.36 9.79
C HIS A 234 9.41 -7.10 9.69
N VAL A 235 8.70 -7.81 8.81
CA VAL A 235 7.24 -7.70 8.69
C VAL A 235 6.57 -8.09 10.00
N SER A 236 6.97 -9.19 10.64
CA SER A 236 6.42 -9.62 11.92
C SER A 236 6.67 -8.59 13.04
N SER A 237 7.86 -7.96 13.05
CA SER A 237 8.16 -6.87 13.98
C SER A 237 7.26 -5.65 13.74
N MET A 238 7.07 -5.26 12.47
CA MET A 238 6.19 -4.14 12.10
C MET A 238 4.73 -4.38 12.45
N GLU A 239 4.23 -5.62 12.34
CA GLU A 239 2.88 -5.98 12.82
C GLU A 239 2.74 -5.75 14.33
N GLY A 240 3.74 -6.14 15.10
CA GLY A 240 3.82 -5.88 16.53
C GLY A 240 3.81 -4.38 16.85
N GLU A 241 4.59 -3.58 16.14
CA GLU A 241 4.67 -2.13 16.31
C GLU A 241 3.35 -1.43 15.96
N ILE A 242 2.68 -1.83 14.88
CA ILE A 242 1.36 -1.30 14.50
C ILE A 242 0.32 -1.61 15.57
N LYS A 243 0.33 -2.83 16.12
CA LYS A 243 -0.57 -3.22 17.21
C LYS A 243 -0.33 -2.38 18.46
N ASN A 244 0.93 -2.17 18.86
CA ASN A 244 1.28 -1.34 20.01
C ASN A 244 0.90 0.13 19.79
N THR A 245 1.13 0.64 18.58
CA THR A 245 0.71 1.98 18.16
C THR A 245 -0.80 2.12 18.26
N GLY A 246 -1.57 1.14 17.80
CA GLY A 246 -3.03 1.12 17.93
C GLY A 246 -3.48 1.25 19.38
N GLN A 247 -2.89 0.47 20.29
CA GLN A 247 -3.21 0.55 21.72
C GLN A 247 -2.86 1.92 22.34
N ALA A 248 -1.72 2.50 21.95
CA ALA A 248 -1.32 3.82 22.42
C ALA A 248 -2.29 4.91 21.92
N LEU A 249 -2.74 4.81 20.67
CA LEU A 249 -3.72 5.72 20.09
C LEU A 249 -5.10 5.59 20.76
N ASP A 250 -5.56 4.38 21.08
CA ASP A 250 -6.80 4.17 21.83
C ASP A 250 -6.74 4.82 23.21
N ASN A 251 -5.62 4.68 23.92
CA ASN A 251 -5.40 5.34 25.19
C ASN A 251 -5.37 6.88 25.06
N ALA A 252 -4.72 7.40 24.01
CA ALA A 252 -4.69 8.83 23.72
C ALA A 252 -6.09 9.38 23.40
N PHE A 253 -6.90 8.60 22.65
CA PHE A 253 -8.27 8.95 22.34
C PHE A 253 -9.12 9.07 23.61
N VAL A 254 -9.08 8.08 24.50
CA VAL A 254 -9.82 8.08 25.78
C VAL A 254 -9.39 9.25 26.66
N ARG A 255 -8.09 9.57 26.74
CA ARG A 255 -7.59 10.71 27.50
C ARG A 255 -8.03 12.05 26.91
N SER A 256 -7.99 12.20 25.59
CA SER A 256 -8.47 13.42 24.92
C SER A 256 -9.96 13.63 25.14
N GLU A 257 -10.77 12.56 25.12
CA GLU A 257 -12.19 12.62 25.43
C GLU A 257 -12.44 13.05 26.88
N ALA A 258 -11.63 12.55 27.83
CA ALA A 258 -11.71 12.98 29.23
C ALA A 258 -11.36 14.47 29.40
N PHE A 259 -10.31 14.97 28.74
CA PHE A 259 -9.95 16.39 28.76
C PHE A 259 -11.05 17.27 28.14
N LEU A 260 -11.64 16.85 27.03
CA LEU A 260 -12.78 17.54 26.43
C LEU A 260 -13.92 17.67 27.45
N LYS A 261 -14.30 16.57 28.11
CA LYS A 261 -15.37 16.57 29.10
C LYS A 261 -15.07 17.45 30.30
N ILE A 262 -13.83 17.44 30.80
CA ILE A 262 -13.39 18.33 31.90
C ILE A 262 -13.49 19.79 31.45
N SER A 263 -12.99 20.12 30.26
CA SER A 263 -13.08 21.46 29.68
C SER A 263 -14.53 21.93 29.55
N GLU A 264 -15.40 21.10 28.95
CA GLU A 264 -16.82 21.40 28.78
C GLU A 264 -17.52 21.63 30.14
N ASN A 265 -17.24 20.80 31.15
CA ASN A 265 -17.78 20.97 32.50
C ASN A 265 -17.30 22.29 33.16
N LEU A 266 -15.99 22.63 33.04
CA LEU A 266 -15.45 23.87 33.59
C LEU A 266 -16.06 25.10 32.94
N ILE A 267 -16.26 25.11 31.65
CA ILE A 267 -16.89 26.20 30.91
C ILE A 267 -18.38 26.32 31.33
N GLU A 268 -19.08 25.19 31.49
CA GLU A 268 -20.46 25.14 31.93
C GLU A 268 -20.60 25.71 33.36
N MET A 269 -19.74 25.28 34.31
CA MET A 269 -19.73 25.81 35.67
C MET A 269 -19.45 27.31 35.69
N ALA A 270 -18.54 27.81 34.82
CA ALA A 270 -18.28 29.22 34.69
C ALA A 270 -19.51 29.98 34.17
N ALA A 271 -20.24 29.44 33.18
CA ALA A 271 -21.46 30.04 32.67
C ALA A 271 -22.62 30.03 33.71
N GLU A 272 -22.75 28.94 34.50
CA GLU A 272 -23.76 28.83 35.58
C GLU A 272 -23.47 29.74 36.79
N SER A 273 -22.21 30.19 36.97
CA SER A 273 -21.84 31.12 38.05
C SER A 273 -22.52 32.51 37.95
N GLY A 274 -23.20 32.82 36.85
CA GLY A 274 -23.78 34.12 36.57
C GLY A 274 -22.78 35.18 36.15
N ILE A 275 -21.49 34.82 35.98
CA ILE A 275 -20.43 35.71 35.52
C ILE A 275 -20.40 35.66 33.98
N GLU A 276 -20.46 36.81 33.34
CA GLU A 276 -20.35 36.91 31.89
C GLU A 276 -19.00 36.40 31.40
N THR A 277 -19.04 35.47 30.47
CA THR A 277 -17.90 34.92 29.76
C THR A 277 -18.02 35.19 28.25
N GLU A 278 -17.00 34.85 27.49
CA GLU A 278 -17.04 34.98 26.02
C GLU A 278 -18.15 34.12 25.37
N ASP A 279 -18.61 33.05 26.07
CA ASP A 279 -19.62 32.14 25.61
C ASP A 279 -21.06 32.58 25.94
N THR A 280 -21.21 33.46 26.94
CA THR A 280 -22.53 33.92 27.42
C THR A 280 -23.47 34.45 26.33
N PRO A 281 -23.01 35.29 25.39
CA PRO A 281 -23.88 35.77 24.29
C PRO A 281 -24.41 34.67 23.39
N TYR A 282 -23.59 33.63 23.12
CA TYR A 282 -23.98 32.49 22.28
C TYR A 282 -24.92 31.55 22.99
N ILE A 283 -24.75 31.33 24.31
CA ILE A 283 -25.67 30.56 25.15
C ILE A 283 -27.04 31.23 25.15
N ALA A 284 -27.12 32.52 25.47
CA ALA A 284 -28.36 33.27 25.50
C ALA A 284 -29.07 33.27 24.13
N ALA A 285 -28.30 33.45 23.05
CA ALA A 285 -28.85 33.39 21.68
C ALA A 285 -29.39 31.99 21.33
N ALA A 286 -28.70 30.92 21.71
CA ALA A 286 -29.16 29.54 21.50
C ALA A 286 -30.46 29.26 22.27
N GLN A 287 -30.54 29.67 23.53
CA GLN A 287 -31.76 29.53 24.34
C GLN A 287 -32.94 30.32 23.75
N GLN A 288 -32.71 31.57 23.36
CA GLN A 288 -33.74 32.40 22.73
C GLN A 288 -34.23 31.79 21.40
N ALA A 289 -33.33 31.32 20.56
CA ALA A 289 -33.68 30.71 19.29
C ALA A 289 -34.40 29.37 19.47
N ALA A 290 -34.00 28.56 20.44
CA ALA A 290 -34.70 27.31 20.81
C ALA A 290 -36.14 27.57 21.25
N ALA A 291 -36.33 28.55 22.13
CA ALA A 291 -37.68 28.97 22.59
C ALA A 291 -38.53 29.48 21.42
N GLN A 292 -37.96 30.27 20.49
CA GLN A 292 -38.71 30.75 19.30
C GLN A 292 -39.11 29.59 18.40
N ILE A 293 -38.24 28.60 18.13
CA ILE A 293 -38.60 27.42 17.35
C ILE A 293 -39.66 26.60 18.04
N GLY A 294 -39.54 26.38 19.36
CA GLY A 294 -40.58 25.70 20.16
C GLY A 294 -41.95 26.34 19.98
N LYS A 295 -42.03 27.69 20.10
CA LYS A 295 -43.25 28.45 19.91
C LYS A 295 -43.85 28.32 18.51
N LEU A 296 -42.99 28.34 17.48
CA LEU A 296 -43.45 28.15 16.09
C LEU A 296 -44.04 26.78 15.88
N LEU A 297 -43.49 25.74 16.49
CA LEU A 297 -44.00 24.39 16.42
C LEU A 297 -45.33 24.21 17.27
N GLU A 298 -45.42 24.88 18.40
CA GLU A 298 -46.64 24.93 19.21
C GLU A 298 -47.78 25.62 18.46
N ASP A 299 -47.50 26.77 17.80
CA ASP A 299 -48.47 27.49 16.98
C ASP A 299 -48.93 26.62 15.79
N ALA A 300 -48.05 25.86 15.16
CA ALA A 300 -48.39 24.95 14.07
C ALA A 300 -49.31 23.79 14.57
N LEU A 301 -49.06 23.27 15.77
CA LEU A 301 -49.97 22.29 16.39
C LEU A 301 -51.33 22.90 16.73
N ARG A 302 -51.34 24.07 17.34
CA ARG A 302 -52.55 24.78 17.73
C ARG A 302 -53.45 25.15 16.54
N THR A 303 -52.84 25.48 15.40
CA THR A 303 -53.56 25.82 14.17
C THR A 303 -53.89 24.61 13.30
N GLY A 304 -53.54 23.40 13.73
CA GLY A 304 -53.84 22.16 13.00
C GLY A 304 -53.00 21.95 11.71
N VAL A 305 -51.93 22.71 11.52
CA VAL A 305 -51.04 22.54 10.37
C VAL A 305 -50.27 21.24 10.38
N ILE A 306 -50.01 20.73 11.59
CA ILE A 306 -49.36 19.42 11.82
C ILE A 306 -50.02 18.76 13.05
N THR A 307 -50.04 17.44 13.06
CA THR A 307 -50.44 16.68 14.27
C THR A 307 -49.25 16.44 15.19
N GLN A 308 -49.50 16.20 16.47
CA GLN A 308 -48.43 15.89 17.43
C GLN A 308 -47.69 14.60 17.03
N THR A 309 -48.41 13.60 16.51
CA THR A 309 -47.78 12.35 16.01
C THR A 309 -46.85 12.59 14.85
N ASP A 310 -47.23 13.46 13.93
CA ASP A 310 -46.38 13.77 12.77
C ASP A 310 -45.19 14.66 13.13
N LEU A 311 -45.36 15.60 14.11
CA LEU A 311 -44.27 16.43 14.59
C LEU A 311 -43.17 15.63 15.35
N PHE A 312 -43.56 14.52 15.97
CA PHE A 312 -42.65 13.61 16.69
C PHE A 312 -42.37 12.32 15.89
N ASP A 313 -42.55 12.36 14.56
CA ASP A 313 -42.24 11.23 13.66
C ASP A 313 -40.76 10.86 13.73
N ASP A 314 -40.44 9.63 14.13
CA ASP A 314 -39.09 9.07 14.22
C ASP A 314 -38.80 8.00 13.14
N LYS A 315 -39.67 7.92 12.11
CA LYS A 315 -39.51 7.03 10.97
C LYS A 315 -38.83 7.76 9.84
N TYR A 316 -37.50 7.67 9.82
CA TYR A 316 -36.65 8.31 8.82
C TYR A 316 -36.69 7.49 7.52
N ARG A 317 -37.44 7.98 6.51
CA ARG A 317 -37.54 7.33 5.19
C ARG A 317 -36.35 7.74 4.33
N PRO A 318 -35.49 6.81 3.91
CA PRO A 318 -34.32 7.17 3.09
C PRO A 318 -34.75 7.73 1.73
N ILE A 319 -34.08 8.77 1.26
CA ILE A 319 -34.22 9.30 -0.09
C ILE A 319 -33.30 8.50 -1.00
N ALA A 320 -33.87 7.86 -2.02
CA ALA A 320 -33.11 7.06 -2.97
C ALA A 320 -32.01 7.88 -3.67
N ASN A 321 -30.90 7.23 -3.98
CA ASN A 321 -29.77 7.79 -4.72
C ASN A 321 -29.11 9.03 -4.05
N THR A 322 -29.16 9.13 -2.70
CA THR A 322 -28.46 10.18 -1.97
C THR A 322 -27.23 9.63 -1.25
N ASN A 323 -26.09 10.30 -1.43
CA ASN A 323 -24.84 10.00 -0.72
C ASN A 323 -24.08 11.30 -0.43
N PRO A 324 -23.96 11.76 0.84
CA PRO A 324 -24.41 11.09 2.09
C PRO A 324 -25.93 10.90 2.15
N GLN A 325 -26.36 9.82 2.80
CA GLN A 325 -27.77 9.43 2.88
C GLN A 325 -28.64 10.54 3.50
N GLN A 326 -29.70 10.92 2.80
CA GLN A 326 -30.73 11.84 3.27
C GLN A 326 -32.03 11.09 3.58
N HIS A 327 -32.86 11.67 4.44
CA HIS A 327 -34.11 11.07 4.91
C HIS A 327 -35.26 12.08 4.90
N LEU A 328 -36.48 11.60 4.82
CA LEU A 328 -37.70 12.35 4.99
C LEU A 328 -38.43 11.94 6.27
N THR A 329 -39.01 12.92 6.94
CA THR A 329 -39.96 12.76 8.04
C THR A 329 -41.25 13.49 7.70
N ARG A 330 -42.31 13.26 8.47
CA ARG A 330 -43.62 13.93 8.27
C ARG A 330 -43.59 15.43 8.58
N PHE A 331 -42.62 15.89 9.35
CA PHE A 331 -42.47 17.31 9.74
C PHE A 331 -41.50 18.12 8.85
N VAL A 332 -40.81 17.51 7.88
CA VAL A 332 -39.75 18.17 7.13
C VAL A 332 -40.24 19.39 6.35
N GLU A 333 -41.40 19.30 5.73
CA GLU A 333 -41.97 20.44 4.96
C GLU A 333 -42.35 21.63 5.86
N LEU A 334 -42.82 21.36 7.06
CA LEU A 334 -43.10 22.36 8.07
C LEU A 334 -41.82 23.06 8.53
N THR A 335 -40.79 22.29 8.82
CA THR A 335 -39.51 22.85 9.28
C THR A 335 -38.81 23.67 8.19
N ASP A 336 -38.89 23.27 6.92
CA ASP A 336 -38.36 24.02 5.78
C ASP A 336 -39.01 25.42 5.64
N ARG A 337 -40.26 25.57 6.09
CA ARG A 337 -40.97 26.86 6.11
C ARG A 337 -40.68 27.71 7.36
N LEU A 338 -40.59 27.07 8.51
CA LEU A 338 -40.54 27.78 9.80
C LEU A 338 -39.11 28.06 10.28
N PHE A 339 -38.19 27.09 10.17
CA PHE A 339 -36.88 27.21 10.81
C PHE A 339 -35.95 28.27 10.22
N PRO A 340 -35.93 28.52 8.89
CA PRO A 340 -35.03 29.52 8.31
C PRO A 340 -35.17 30.93 8.89
N GLN A 341 -36.38 31.34 9.29
CA GLN A 341 -36.61 32.68 9.86
C GLN A 341 -35.86 32.89 11.20
N VAL A 342 -35.61 31.81 11.95
CA VAL A 342 -34.83 31.86 13.18
C VAL A 342 -33.37 31.55 12.90
N GLN A 343 -33.09 30.46 12.20
CA GLN A 343 -31.74 29.95 11.98
C GLN A 343 -30.86 30.92 11.16
N GLU A 344 -31.40 31.56 10.12
CA GLU A 344 -30.62 32.48 9.30
C GLU A 344 -30.29 33.79 10.04
N ARG A 345 -31.19 34.26 10.88
CA ARG A 345 -30.97 35.45 11.69
C ARG A 345 -29.81 35.27 12.65
N MET A 346 -29.63 34.04 13.21
CA MET A 346 -28.54 33.75 14.14
C MET A 346 -27.16 33.83 13.48
N LEU A 347 -27.06 33.68 12.18
CA LEU A 347 -25.78 33.87 11.49
C LEU A 347 -25.27 35.31 11.56
N GLY A 348 -26.18 36.30 11.75
CA GLY A 348 -25.82 37.70 11.94
C GLY A 348 -25.40 38.09 13.36
N LEU A 349 -25.43 37.16 14.32
CA LEU A 349 -25.06 37.46 15.70
C LEU A 349 -23.59 37.90 15.83
N SER A 350 -22.71 37.23 15.12
CA SER A 350 -21.28 37.49 15.07
C SER A 350 -20.67 36.86 13.83
N ASN A 351 -19.55 37.43 13.35
CA ASN A 351 -18.75 36.83 12.27
C ASN A 351 -18.13 35.47 12.64
N LYS A 352 -18.09 35.15 13.93
CA LYS A 352 -17.65 33.83 14.43
C LYS A 352 -18.70 32.74 14.24
N VAL A 353 -20.00 33.07 14.06
CA VAL A 353 -21.05 32.06 13.92
C VAL A 353 -20.93 31.31 12.62
N VAL A 354 -20.78 29.98 12.73
CA VAL A 354 -20.62 29.10 11.57
C VAL A 354 -21.95 28.54 11.09
N PHE A 355 -22.81 28.11 12.00
CA PHE A 355 -24.18 27.65 11.68
C PHE A 355 -25.10 27.75 12.89
N CYS A 356 -26.40 27.81 12.61
CA CYS A 356 -27.46 27.63 13.59
C CYS A 356 -28.51 26.68 12.99
N ILE A 357 -28.77 25.55 13.66
CA ILE A 357 -29.68 24.52 13.18
C ILE A 357 -30.50 23.93 14.34
N ALA A 358 -31.69 23.42 14.03
CA ALA A 358 -32.44 22.59 14.94
C ALA A 358 -32.28 21.12 14.54
N VAL A 359 -32.12 20.25 15.55
CA VAL A 359 -32.02 18.80 15.40
C VAL A 359 -33.07 18.13 16.27
N ASP A 360 -33.63 17.03 15.82
CA ASP A 360 -34.49 16.23 16.68
C ASP A 360 -33.69 15.42 17.73
N ARG A 361 -34.36 14.71 18.60
CA ARG A 361 -33.77 13.88 19.68
C ARG A 361 -32.82 12.76 19.16
N ASN A 362 -32.85 12.41 17.89
CA ASN A 362 -32.04 11.38 17.26
C ASN A 362 -30.91 11.97 16.38
N GLY A 363 -30.73 13.31 16.39
CA GLY A 363 -29.72 14.00 15.61
C GLY A 363 -30.11 14.26 14.17
N TYR A 364 -31.37 14.09 13.80
CA TYR A 364 -31.84 14.40 12.46
C TYR A 364 -31.96 15.91 12.27
N VAL A 365 -31.33 16.46 11.22
CA VAL A 365 -31.38 17.84 10.81
C VAL A 365 -32.36 17.96 9.63
N PRO A 366 -33.64 18.31 9.86
CA PRO A 366 -34.60 18.42 8.78
C PRO A 366 -34.22 19.56 7.81
N THR A 367 -33.86 20.73 8.35
CA THR A 367 -33.55 21.95 7.63
C THR A 367 -32.24 22.55 8.16
N HIS A 368 -31.29 22.85 7.28
CA HIS A 368 -30.01 23.49 7.62
C HIS A 368 -30.03 24.96 7.20
N ASN A 369 -29.01 25.75 7.57
CA ASN A 369 -28.80 27.06 6.99
C ASN A 369 -28.72 26.99 5.46
N LYS A 370 -29.25 28.00 4.74
CA LYS A 370 -29.34 28.03 3.27
C LYS A 370 -28.03 27.67 2.58
N LYS A 371 -26.90 28.16 3.11
CA LYS A 371 -25.56 27.87 2.57
C LYS A 371 -25.15 26.37 2.61
N HIS A 372 -25.93 25.54 3.28
CA HIS A 372 -25.71 24.09 3.39
C HIS A 372 -26.97 23.27 3.00
N CYS A 373 -27.96 23.91 2.38
CA CYS A 373 -29.20 23.29 1.89
C CYS A 373 -29.22 23.17 0.35
N HIS A 374 -28.10 22.80 -0.26
CA HIS A 374 -28.04 22.59 -1.69
C HIS A 374 -28.43 21.15 -2.07
N PRO A 375 -29.16 20.93 -3.18
CA PRO A 375 -29.37 19.60 -3.72
C PRO A 375 -28.04 18.87 -3.96
N GLN A 376 -28.02 17.56 -3.77
CA GLN A 376 -26.86 16.73 -4.11
C GLN A 376 -26.68 16.70 -5.62
N ARG A 377 -25.41 16.63 -6.06
CA ARG A 377 -25.03 16.62 -7.47
C ARG A 377 -24.15 15.43 -7.85
N GLY A 378 -23.97 14.44 -6.93
CA GLY A 378 -23.17 13.24 -7.13
C GLY A 378 -21.67 13.39 -6.86
N ASP A 379 -21.22 14.57 -6.41
CA ASP A 379 -19.87 14.79 -5.91
C ASP A 379 -19.85 14.63 -4.40
N LEU A 380 -19.41 13.47 -3.92
CA LEU A 380 -19.43 13.12 -2.49
C LEU A 380 -18.70 14.16 -1.62
N ALA A 381 -17.58 14.70 -2.08
CA ALA A 381 -16.79 15.68 -1.33
C ALA A 381 -17.56 17.01 -1.24
N TRP A 382 -18.16 17.44 -2.32
CA TRP A 382 -18.99 18.65 -2.36
C TRP A 382 -20.29 18.46 -1.59
N ASP A 383 -21.00 17.33 -1.80
CA ASP A 383 -22.29 17.02 -1.20
C ASP A 383 -22.19 16.88 0.33
N THR A 384 -21.09 16.31 0.83
CA THR A 384 -20.81 16.21 2.27
C THR A 384 -20.80 17.58 2.95
N VAL A 385 -20.30 18.60 2.30
CA VAL A 385 -20.15 19.96 2.86
C VAL A 385 -21.40 20.84 2.60
N ASN A 386 -22.00 20.76 1.41
CA ASN A 386 -23.02 21.71 0.96
C ASN A 386 -24.46 21.16 1.03
N SER A 387 -24.63 19.84 1.12
CA SER A 387 -25.93 19.19 1.24
C SER A 387 -26.05 18.53 2.62
N ARG A 388 -26.27 19.34 3.66
CA ARG A 388 -26.28 18.88 5.05
C ARG A 388 -27.66 18.75 5.67
N TYR A 389 -28.69 19.21 5.01
CA TYR A 389 -30.09 19.07 5.43
C TYR A 389 -30.61 17.63 5.20
N ARG A 390 -31.66 17.25 5.92
CA ARG A 390 -32.30 15.91 5.86
C ARG A 390 -31.34 14.75 6.19
N ARG A 391 -30.27 15.04 6.96
CA ARG A 391 -29.27 14.07 7.38
C ARG A 391 -29.37 13.80 8.88
N ILE A 392 -28.94 12.63 9.28
CA ILE A 392 -28.81 12.22 10.69
C ILE A 392 -27.35 12.41 11.11
N PHE A 393 -27.12 13.23 12.12
CA PHE A 393 -25.82 13.43 12.76
C PHE A 393 -25.87 12.78 14.14
N ASN A 394 -25.59 11.49 14.15
CA ASN A 394 -25.60 10.63 15.34
C ASN A 394 -24.22 10.49 16.00
N ASP A 395 -23.32 11.41 15.69
CA ASP A 395 -22.04 11.55 16.39
C ASP A 395 -22.24 12.08 17.83
N ARG A 396 -21.13 12.12 18.59
CA ARG A 396 -21.14 12.57 19.99
C ARG A 396 -21.89 13.89 20.18
N THR A 397 -21.53 14.90 19.39
CA THR A 397 -22.06 16.26 19.54
C THR A 397 -23.50 16.39 19.05
N GLY A 398 -23.84 15.74 17.95
CA GLY A 398 -25.20 15.75 17.39
C GLY A 398 -26.21 15.12 18.31
N LEU A 399 -25.92 13.93 18.84
CA LEU A 399 -26.80 13.24 19.78
C LEU A 399 -26.88 13.94 21.14
N ALA A 400 -25.74 14.45 21.67
CA ALA A 400 -25.75 15.15 22.94
C ALA A 400 -26.62 16.43 22.87
N ALA A 401 -26.51 17.19 21.78
CA ALA A 401 -27.34 18.37 21.58
C ALA A 401 -28.82 18.04 21.39
N GLY A 402 -29.16 17.02 20.59
CA GLY A 402 -30.53 16.59 20.34
C GLY A 402 -31.24 16.00 21.58
N ARG A 403 -30.50 15.44 22.51
CA ARG A 403 -30.99 14.82 23.74
C ARG A 403 -30.86 15.71 24.97
N ASN A 404 -30.22 16.88 24.85
CA ASN A 404 -30.04 17.77 25.98
C ASN A 404 -31.36 18.31 26.48
N THR A 405 -31.64 18.09 27.78
CA THR A 405 -32.82 18.64 28.49
C THR A 405 -32.42 19.73 29.51
N ARG A 406 -31.12 19.98 29.72
CA ARG A 406 -30.61 21.07 30.58
C ARG A 406 -30.83 22.41 29.88
N PRO A 407 -30.81 23.54 30.61
CA PRO A 407 -31.02 24.85 30.03
C PRO A 407 -30.12 25.15 28.84
N PHE A 408 -28.89 24.68 28.90
CA PHE A 408 -27.93 24.72 27.78
C PHE A 408 -26.90 23.57 27.89
N LEU A 409 -26.16 23.35 26.81
CA LEU A 409 -25.02 22.44 26.73
C LEU A 409 -23.94 23.12 25.90
N LEU A 410 -22.71 23.17 26.42
CA LEU A 410 -21.56 23.63 25.67
C LEU A 410 -20.69 22.46 25.25
N GLN A 411 -20.29 22.42 23.98
CA GLN A 411 -19.48 21.35 23.41
C GLN A 411 -18.35 21.96 22.57
N THR A 412 -17.22 21.22 22.50
CA THR A 412 -16.11 21.53 21.62
C THR A 412 -15.82 20.34 20.73
N TYR A 413 -15.65 20.58 19.43
CA TYR A 413 -15.34 19.51 18.48
C TYR A 413 -14.63 20.02 17.24
N ARG A 414 -13.84 19.11 16.62
CA ARG A 414 -13.21 19.35 15.31
C ARG A 414 -14.23 19.04 14.21
N ARG A 415 -14.39 19.98 13.30
CA ARG A 415 -15.18 19.81 12.07
C ARG A 415 -14.27 19.79 10.87
N ASP A 416 -14.39 18.75 10.06
CA ASP A 416 -13.68 18.65 8.79
C ASP A 416 -14.33 19.56 7.76
N MET A 417 -13.47 20.34 7.11
CA MET A 417 -13.79 21.29 6.05
C MET A 417 -13.30 20.74 4.71
N ARG A 418 -13.45 21.50 3.64
CA ARG A 418 -12.92 21.11 2.33
C ARG A 418 -11.39 21.02 2.33
N MET A 419 -10.83 20.18 1.44
CA MET A 419 -9.38 20.03 1.15
C MET A 419 -8.54 19.61 2.37
N GLY A 420 -9.05 18.73 3.22
CA GLY A 420 -8.29 18.24 4.38
C GLY A 420 -8.06 19.28 5.48
N LYS A 421 -8.68 20.47 5.37
CA LYS A 421 -8.68 21.46 6.44
C LYS A 421 -9.72 21.10 7.48
N SER A 422 -9.37 21.20 8.74
CA SER A 422 -10.29 21.07 9.85
C SER A 422 -10.31 22.35 10.66
N VAL A 423 -11.43 22.57 11.34
CA VAL A 423 -11.60 23.74 12.23
C VAL A 423 -12.21 23.22 13.52
N VAL A 424 -11.67 23.68 14.65
CA VAL A 424 -12.28 23.43 15.95
C VAL A 424 -13.34 24.48 16.23
N LEU A 425 -14.52 24.01 16.60
CA LEU A 425 -15.68 24.83 16.87
C LEU A 425 -16.15 24.63 18.31
N LYS A 426 -16.70 25.68 18.92
CA LYS A 426 -17.60 25.61 20.04
C LYS A 426 -19.04 25.53 19.57
N GLU A 427 -19.89 24.94 20.38
CA GLU A 427 -21.32 24.83 20.11
C GLU A 427 -22.09 25.04 21.40
N ALA A 428 -22.97 26.03 21.40
CA ALA A 428 -23.99 26.19 22.41
C ALA A 428 -25.29 25.53 21.91
N ALA A 429 -25.79 24.54 22.64
CA ALA A 429 -27.04 23.87 22.35
C ALA A 429 -28.06 24.16 23.43
N ALA A 430 -29.33 24.33 23.06
CA ALA A 430 -30.44 24.55 23.97
C ALA A 430 -31.65 23.65 23.62
N PRO A 431 -32.40 23.13 24.58
CA PRO A 431 -33.51 22.22 24.33
C PRO A 431 -34.68 22.93 23.63
N ILE A 432 -35.26 22.28 22.64
CA ILE A 432 -36.50 22.68 22.02
C ILE A 432 -37.64 21.84 22.65
N THR A 433 -38.54 22.49 23.36
CA THR A 433 -39.71 21.88 23.93
C THR A 433 -40.98 22.36 23.22
N VAL A 434 -41.95 21.48 23.09
CA VAL A 434 -43.23 21.74 22.43
C VAL A 434 -44.35 21.19 23.34
N ASN A 435 -45.18 22.06 23.86
CA ASN A 435 -46.23 21.70 24.86
C ASN A 435 -45.63 20.89 26.04
N GLY A 436 -44.47 21.30 26.54
CA GLY A 436 -43.77 20.65 27.64
C GLY A 436 -43.04 19.33 27.27
N LYS A 437 -43.13 18.87 26.03
CA LYS A 437 -42.47 17.66 25.56
C LYS A 437 -41.19 18.00 24.80
N HIS A 438 -40.08 17.35 25.15
CA HIS A 438 -38.81 17.54 24.48
C HIS A 438 -38.88 17.03 23.04
N TRP A 439 -38.66 17.93 22.07
CA TRP A 439 -38.64 17.63 20.64
C TRP A 439 -37.23 17.35 20.13
N GLY A 440 -36.26 18.12 20.62
CA GLY A 440 -34.86 18.05 20.18
C GLY A 440 -34.05 19.23 20.71
N GLY A 441 -33.00 19.65 20.01
CA GLY A 441 -32.13 20.74 20.41
C GLY A 441 -31.85 21.74 19.28
N LEU A 442 -31.69 23.01 19.66
CA LEU A 442 -31.04 23.99 18.79
C LEU A 442 -29.54 23.90 18.98
N ARG A 443 -28.79 24.04 17.91
CA ARG A 443 -27.32 24.01 17.87
C ARG A 443 -26.82 25.31 17.24
N LEU A 444 -26.05 26.09 17.97
CA LEU A 444 -25.39 27.32 17.50
C LEU A 444 -23.88 27.10 17.59
N ALA A 445 -23.24 26.89 16.46
CA ALA A 445 -21.79 26.65 16.39
C ALA A 445 -21.05 27.92 16.00
N PHE A 446 -19.93 28.17 16.67
CA PHE A 446 -19.10 29.35 16.48
C PHE A 446 -17.61 29.05 16.63
N GLN A 447 -16.75 29.90 16.08
CA GLN A 447 -15.30 29.85 16.22
C GLN A 447 -14.85 30.39 17.56
N PHE A 448 -13.66 30.00 17.99
CA PHE A 448 -13.02 30.50 19.21
C PHE A 448 -12.69 31.98 19.14
#